data_c49acd25275136e6cafa1b5c4bfd7e5a
#
_entry.id   c49acd25275136e6cafa1b5c4bfd7e5a
#
_cell.length_a   1.000
_cell.length_b   1.000
_cell.length_c   1.000
_cell.angle_alpha   90.00
_cell.angle_beta   90.00
_cell.angle_gamma   90.00
#
_symmetry.space_group_name_H-M   'P 1'
#
loop_
_entity.id
_entity.type
_entity.pdbx_description
1 polymer ?
#
loop_
_entity_poly.entity_id
_entity_poly.type
_entity_poly.pdbx_seq_one_letter_code
_entity_poly.pdbx_strand_id
1 'polypeptide(L)' 'MSQEDVLAGLGEIIQEVAGIPAESVKLEKSFLDDLDVDSLTMVEVVMLCEEKFGVSIPDSEVKNLNTVADAVNYITSHQ' A
#
# COMPACT_ATOMS: atom_id res chain seq x y z
N MET A 1 10.26 -8.61 -7.07
CA MET A 1 8.90 -9.14 -6.94
C MET A 1 8.02 -8.65 -8.06
N SER A 2 7.08 -9.48 -8.48
CA SER A 2 6.12 -9.06 -9.49
C SER A 2 5.07 -8.14 -8.89
N GLN A 3 4.32 -7.46 -9.76
CA GLN A 3 3.22 -6.60 -9.33
C GLN A 3 2.19 -7.38 -8.51
N GLU A 4 1.93 -8.62 -8.89
CA GLU A 4 0.97 -9.47 -8.16
C GLU A 4 1.48 -9.81 -6.77
N ASP A 5 2.77 -10.08 -6.62
CA ASP A 5 3.36 -10.37 -5.32
C ASP A 5 3.29 -9.17 -4.39
N VAL A 6 3.57 -7.99 -4.93
CA VAL A 6 3.50 -6.75 -4.16
C VAL A 6 2.06 -6.46 -3.76
N LEU A 7 1.13 -6.65 -4.68
CA LEU A 7 -0.29 -6.45 -4.38
C LEU A 7 -0.77 -7.37 -3.26
N ALA A 8 -0.39 -8.65 -3.32
CA ALA A 8 -0.76 -9.60 -2.28
C ALA A 8 -0.18 -9.21 -0.92
N GLY A 9 1.09 -8.81 -0.90
CA GLY A 9 1.74 -8.38 0.33
C GLY A 9 1.11 -7.11 0.89
N LEU A 10 0.78 -6.17 0.02
CA LEU A 10 0.11 -4.95 0.43
C LEU A 10 -1.29 -5.25 1.00
N GLY A 11 -2.00 -6.18 0.38
CA GLY A 11 -3.29 -6.62 0.88
C GLY A 11 -3.21 -7.17 2.29
N GLU A 12 -2.19 -7.99 2.57
CA GLU A 12 -1.97 -8.53 3.91
C GLU A 12 -1.71 -7.43 4.92
N ILE A 13 -0.91 -6.44 4.55
CA ILE A 13 -0.60 -5.32 5.41
C ILE A 13 -1.87 -4.52 5.74
N ILE A 14 -2.66 -4.21 4.72
CA ILE A 14 -3.88 -3.44 4.91
C ILE A 14 -4.89 -4.21 5.76
N GLN A 15 -4.98 -5.52 5.56
CA GLN A 15 -5.85 -6.35 6.39
C GLN A 15 -5.44 -6.29 7.85
N GLU A 16 -4.15 -6.36 8.13
CA GLU A 16 -3.64 -6.32 9.49
C GLU A 16 -3.84 -4.96 10.15
N VAL A 17 -3.54 -3.89 9.42
CA VAL A 17 -3.56 -2.53 9.98
C VAL A 17 -4.96 -1.94 10.00
N ALA A 18 -5.72 -2.09 8.92
CA ALA A 18 -7.01 -1.44 8.75
C ALA A 18 -8.20 -2.38 8.90
N GLY A 19 -7.97 -3.69 9.00
CA GLY A 19 -9.05 -4.66 9.14
C GLY A 19 -9.84 -4.89 7.87
N ILE A 20 -9.31 -4.51 6.73
CA ILE A 20 -9.97 -4.69 5.44
C ILE A 20 -9.52 -6.01 4.84
N PRO A 21 -10.44 -6.87 4.36
CA PRO A 21 -10.05 -8.14 3.76
C PRO A 21 -9.05 -7.95 2.62
N ALA A 22 -8.01 -8.78 2.58
CA ALA A 22 -6.98 -8.66 1.55
C ALA A 22 -7.58 -8.78 0.15
N GLU A 23 -8.62 -9.56 -0.03
CA GLU A 23 -9.30 -9.74 -1.30
C GLU A 23 -10.02 -8.50 -1.80
N SER A 24 -10.27 -7.53 -0.92
CA SER A 24 -10.87 -6.25 -1.28
C SER A 24 -9.83 -5.25 -1.75
N VAL A 25 -8.55 -5.54 -1.55
CA VAL A 25 -7.45 -4.64 -1.92
C VAL A 25 -7.08 -4.91 -3.38
N LYS A 26 -7.59 -4.07 -4.26
CA LYS A 26 -7.38 -4.20 -5.71
C LYS A 26 -6.74 -2.93 -6.26
N LEU A 27 -6.09 -3.06 -7.41
CA LEU A 27 -5.34 -1.96 -8.01
C LEU A 27 -6.16 -0.69 -8.21
N GLU A 28 -7.42 -0.82 -8.60
CA GLU A 28 -8.27 0.32 -8.89
C GLU A 28 -8.86 1.00 -7.65
N LYS A 29 -8.67 0.42 -6.47
CA LYS A 29 -9.22 0.99 -5.24
C LYS A 29 -8.38 2.16 -4.76
N SER A 30 -9.04 3.21 -4.27
CA SER A 30 -8.32 4.31 -3.62
C SER A 30 -8.21 4.03 -2.13
N PHE A 31 -7.11 4.47 -1.54
CA PHE A 31 -6.90 4.23 -0.11
C PHE A 31 -7.90 4.96 0.75
N LEU A 32 -8.14 6.23 0.44
CA LEU A 32 -9.03 7.06 1.27
C LEU A 32 -10.50 6.79 1.00
N ASP A 33 -10.89 6.77 -0.27
CA ASP A 33 -12.30 6.68 -0.64
C ASP A 33 -12.86 5.28 -0.60
N ASP A 34 -12.11 4.30 -1.08
CA ASP A 34 -12.59 2.92 -1.20
C ASP A 34 -12.22 2.05 -0.02
N LEU A 35 -11.03 2.23 0.52
CA LEU A 35 -10.52 1.39 1.59
C LEU A 35 -10.59 2.08 2.96
N ASP A 36 -11.00 3.34 2.98
CA ASP A 36 -11.13 4.10 4.22
C ASP A 36 -9.84 4.14 5.04
N VAL A 37 -8.70 4.17 4.35
CA VAL A 37 -7.39 4.28 4.97
C VAL A 37 -7.05 5.75 5.07
N ASP A 38 -7.15 6.31 6.26
CA ASP A 38 -6.83 7.73 6.47
C ASP A 38 -5.31 7.95 6.51
N SER A 39 -4.90 9.21 6.65
CA SER A 39 -3.47 9.54 6.59
C SER A 39 -2.68 8.91 7.73
N LEU A 40 -3.27 8.76 8.90
CA LEU A 40 -2.59 8.15 10.04
C LEU A 40 -2.38 6.65 9.79
N THR A 41 -3.42 5.96 9.33
CA THR A 41 -3.32 4.54 8.98
C THR A 41 -2.36 4.34 7.83
N MET A 42 -2.35 5.27 6.87
CA MET A 42 -1.45 5.21 5.73
C MET A 42 0.02 5.23 6.15
N VAL A 43 0.37 6.01 7.18
CA VAL A 43 1.72 6.02 7.70
C VAL A 43 2.13 4.62 8.19
N GLU A 44 1.26 3.93 8.89
CA GLU A 44 1.53 2.57 9.36
C GLU A 44 1.67 1.60 8.18
N VAL A 45 0.81 1.72 7.19
CA VAL A 45 0.89 0.88 5.98
C VAL A 45 2.22 1.09 5.28
N VAL A 46 2.64 2.34 5.13
CA VAL A 46 3.90 2.68 4.48
C VAL A 46 5.08 2.10 5.24
N MET A 47 5.10 2.22 6.56
CA MET A 47 6.19 1.67 7.37
C MET A 47 6.32 0.16 7.19
N LEU A 48 5.21 -0.55 7.20
CA LEU A 48 5.22 -1.99 7.01
C LEU A 48 5.63 -2.38 5.60
N CYS A 49 5.24 -1.58 4.61
CA CYS A 49 5.67 -1.79 3.23
C CYS A 49 7.18 -1.64 3.10
N GLU A 50 7.76 -0.65 3.75
CA GLU A 50 9.21 -0.45 3.72
C GLU A 50 9.94 -1.66 4.29
N GLU A 51 9.44 -2.20 5.39
CA GLU A 51 10.05 -3.38 5.99
C GLU A 51 9.86 -4.63 5.15
N LYS A 52 8.63 -4.84 4.66
CA LYS A 52 8.30 -6.07 3.94
C LYS A 52 8.97 -6.15 2.58
N PHE A 53 9.03 -5.05 1.87
CA PHE A 53 9.53 -5.02 0.49
C PHE A 53 10.95 -4.46 0.37
N GLY A 54 11.50 -3.96 1.46
CA GLY A 54 12.86 -3.41 1.44
C GLY A 54 12.99 -2.14 0.61
N VAL A 55 11.95 -1.31 0.58
CA VAL A 55 11.95 -0.05 -0.19
C VAL A 55 11.91 1.13 0.77
N SER A 56 12.30 2.29 0.27
CA SER A 56 12.21 3.54 1.02
C SER A 56 11.13 4.41 0.39
N ILE A 57 10.15 4.82 1.20
CA ILE A 57 9.03 5.65 0.73
C ILE A 57 9.02 6.94 1.53
N PRO A 58 9.61 8.03 0.99
CA PRO A 58 9.64 9.31 1.70
C PRO A 58 8.24 9.89 1.87
N ASP A 59 8.04 10.72 2.87
CA ASP A 59 6.75 11.36 3.13
C ASP A 59 6.23 12.13 1.92
N SER A 60 7.13 12.73 1.15
CA SER A 60 6.73 13.46 -0.06
C SER A 60 6.09 12.55 -1.11
N GLU A 61 6.47 11.28 -1.14
CA GLU A 61 5.90 10.32 -2.06
C GLU A 61 4.58 9.73 -1.55
N VAL A 62 4.43 9.64 -0.23
CA VAL A 62 3.19 9.13 0.35
C VAL A 62 1.99 9.94 -0.11
N LYS A 63 2.15 11.24 -0.29
CA LYS A 63 1.08 12.13 -0.76
C LYS A 63 0.61 11.80 -2.16
N ASN A 64 1.45 11.13 -2.95
CA ASN A 64 1.13 10.75 -4.31
C ASN A 64 0.53 9.36 -4.43
N LEU A 65 0.46 8.63 -3.31
CA LEU A 65 -0.09 7.28 -3.29
C LEU A 65 -1.60 7.33 -3.05
N ASN A 66 -2.35 7.63 -4.09
CA ASN A 66 -3.80 7.75 -3.98
C ASN A 66 -4.53 6.43 -4.14
N THR A 67 -4.07 5.58 -5.05
CA THR A 67 -4.68 4.28 -5.29
C THR A 67 -3.72 3.16 -4.94
N VAL A 68 -4.26 1.95 -4.82
CA VAL A 68 -3.44 0.77 -4.59
C VAL A 68 -2.43 0.61 -5.73
N ALA A 69 -2.86 0.88 -6.98
CA ALA A 69 -1.98 0.80 -8.13
C ALA A 69 -0.78 1.75 -7.98
N ASP A 70 -1.01 2.95 -7.48
CA ASP A 70 0.09 3.90 -7.25
C ASP A 70 1.15 3.33 -6.32
N ALA A 71 0.70 2.71 -5.23
CA ALA A 71 1.61 2.13 -4.25
C ALA A 71 2.34 0.91 -4.82
N VAL A 72 1.63 0.04 -5.51
CA VAL A 72 2.23 -1.15 -6.13
C VAL A 72 3.29 -0.74 -7.15
N ASN A 73 2.96 0.24 -8.01
CA ASN A 73 3.89 0.71 -9.03
C ASN A 73 5.12 1.36 -8.40
N TYR A 74 4.94 2.13 -7.34
CA TYR A 74 6.07 2.74 -6.65
C TYR A 74 7.00 1.66 -6.10
N ILE A 75 6.44 0.68 -5.41
CA ILE A 75 7.22 -0.38 -4.79
C ILE A 75 7.97 -1.20 -5.84
N THR A 76 7.29 -1.60 -6.91
CA THR A 76 7.94 -2.40 -7.96
C THR A 76 9.04 -1.62 -8.68
N SER A 77 8.90 -0.31 -8.78
CA SER A 77 9.89 0.53 -9.45
C SER A 77 11.13 0.81 -8.60
N HIS A 78 11.02 0.66 -7.29
CA HIS A 78 12.07 1.04 -6.36
C HIS A 78 12.70 -0.13 -5.60
N GLN A 79 12.36 -1.34 -5.98
CA GLN A 79 12.98 -2.52 -5.39
C GLN A 79 14.38 -2.79 -5.94
#